data_5a98e0d5cd78baa9bf1a79d8ffea1bc3
#
_entry.id   5a98e0d5cd78baa9bf1a79d8ffea1bc3
#
_cell.length_a   1.000
_cell.length_b   1.000
_cell.length_c   1.000
_cell.angle_alpha   90.00
_cell.angle_beta   90.00
_cell.angle_gamma   90.00
#
_symmetry.space_group_name_H-M   'P 1'
#
loop_
_entity.id
_entity.type
_entity.pdbx_description
1 polymer ?
#
loop_
_entity_poly.entity_id
_entity_poly.type
_entity_poly.pdbx_seq_one_letter_code
_entity_poly.pdbx_strand_id
1 'polypeptide(L)'
;MLEVENLGVSYGQSTVIEGMQLTMADSETLAILGRNGMGKSTLLRGLIGILPARSGKINLNGHDLTKAESHERVTRGLAYVPQGRGIFPSLTVEENIKSGMENSEDRSVPNEIYSLFPVLFDMRRRKGGNLSGGQQQQLAISRALVSNPSVLLLDEPTEGIQPSIIKDLAKALNEIKRMRKIAIVVSEQVLSFALDVADRILIIEKGRIIHENRRDNVDAKKLSQFL
;
A
#
# COMPACT_ATOMS: atom_id res chain seq x y z
N MET A 1 12.92 7.39 -4.48
CA MET A 1 12.01 8.52 -4.21
C MET A 1 10.83 8.47 -5.19
N LEU A 2 9.58 8.64 -4.70
CA LEU A 2 8.37 8.76 -5.53
C LEU A 2 7.96 10.23 -5.59
N GLU A 3 7.72 10.73 -6.81
CA GLU A 3 7.30 12.10 -7.08
C GLU A 3 6.05 12.10 -7.96
N VAL A 4 5.06 12.86 -7.55
CA VAL A 4 3.79 13.01 -8.26
C VAL A 4 3.49 14.49 -8.44
N GLU A 5 3.34 14.92 -9.69
CA GLU A 5 3.14 16.32 -10.05
C GLU A 5 1.83 16.49 -10.81
N ASN A 6 0.92 17.31 -10.30
CA ASN A 6 -0.35 17.70 -10.92
C ASN A 6 -1.16 16.52 -11.47
N LEU A 7 -1.13 15.37 -10.75
CA LEU A 7 -1.78 14.15 -11.20
C LEU A 7 -3.30 14.30 -11.21
N GLY A 8 -3.91 13.97 -12.35
CA GLY A 8 -5.34 13.83 -12.53
C GLY A 8 -5.71 12.38 -12.85
N VAL A 9 -6.70 11.82 -12.14
CA VAL A 9 -7.23 10.47 -12.37
C VAL A 9 -8.76 10.50 -12.42
N SER A 10 -9.32 9.75 -13.37
CA SER A 10 -10.78 9.76 -13.63
C SER A 10 -11.32 8.36 -13.91
N TYR A 11 -12.61 8.18 -13.62
CA TYR A 11 -13.42 7.07 -14.12
C TYR A 11 -14.27 7.57 -15.29
N GLY A 12 -13.93 7.18 -16.53
CA GLY A 12 -14.60 7.72 -17.71
C GLY A 12 -14.55 9.25 -17.74
N GLN A 13 -15.69 9.93 -17.72
CA GLN A 13 -15.77 11.41 -17.69
C GLN A 13 -15.68 12.01 -16.27
N SER A 14 -15.82 11.20 -15.22
CA SER A 14 -15.84 11.70 -13.84
C SER A 14 -14.42 11.81 -13.29
N THR A 15 -13.93 13.04 -13.10
CA THR A 15 -12.64 13.30 -12.47
C THR A 15 -12.77 13.12 -10.95
N VAL A 16 -11.90 12.29 -10.38
CA VAL A 16 -11.86 11.99 -8.94
C VAL A 16 -10.64 12.58 -8.28
N ILE A 17 -9.48 12.53 -8.93
CA ILE A 17 -8.24 13.16 -8.46
C ILE A 17 -7.92 14.30 -9.42
N GLU A 18 -7.61 15.47 -8.87
CA GLU A 18 -7.29 16.66 -9.66
C GLU A 18 -6.12 17.43 -9.03
N GLY A 19 -5.07 17.64 -9.81
CA GLY A 19 -3.92 18.43 -9.40
C GLY A 19 -3.16 17.87 -8.19
N MET A 20 -3.17 16.53 -8.01
CA MET A 20 -2.50 15.89 -6.89
C MET A 20 -1.00 16.11 -6.96
N GLN A 21 -0.42 16.59 -5.87
CA GLN A 21 1.02 16.74 -5.70
C GLN A 21 1.46 16.02 -4.45
N LEU A 22 2.43 15.13 -4.56
CA LEU A 22 3.08 14.52 -3.41
C LEU A 22 4.51 14.12 -3.77
N THR A 23 5.36 14.20 -2.80
CA THR A 23 6.72 13.65 -2.86
C THR A 23 6.90 12.69 -1.71
N MET A 24 7.74 11.69 -1.87
CA MET A 24 7.97 10.68 -0.86
C MET A 24 9.44 10.31 -0.84
N ALA A 25 10.06 10.39 0.32
CA ALA A 25 11.44 9.98 0.51
C ALA A 25 11.56 8.45 0.61
N ASP A 26 12.77 7.94 0.43
CA ASP A 26 13.06 6.54 0.70
C ASP A 26 12.88 6.23 2.19
N SER A 27 12.38 5.05 2.49
CA SER A 27 12.11 4.61 3.86
C SER A 27 11.10 5.48 4.63
N GLU A 28 10.25 6.22 3.93
CA GLU A 28 9.17 7.00 4.51
C GLU A 28 7.85 6.21 4.50
N THR A 29 7.07 6.29 5.57
CA THR A 29 5.67 5.86 5.56
C THR A 29 4.75 7.06 5.50
N LEU A 30 3.96 7.14 4.43
CA LEU A 30 2.97 8.17 4.18
C LEU A 30 1.57 7.59 4.40
N ALA A 31 0.82 8.12 5.37
CA ALA A 31 -0.59 7.77 5.54
C ALA A 31 -1.48 8.79 4.82
N ILE A 32 -2.40 8.32 3.99
CA ILE A 32 -3.42 9.12 3.31
C ILE A 32 -4.76 8.85 3.99
N LEU A 33 -5.21 9.80 4.78
CA LEU A 33 -6.46 9.72 5.53
C LEU A 33 -7.60 10.45 4.82
N GLY A 34 -8.83 10.01 5.07
CA GLY A 34 -10.04 10.63 4.56
C GLY A 34 -11.22 9.68 4.58
N ARG A 35 -12.43 10.22 4.54
CA ARG A 35 -13.67 9.43 4.49
C ARG A 35 -13.75 8.57 3.24
N ASN A 36 -14.72 7.65 3.24
CA ASN A 36 -15.03 6.86 2.04
C ASN A 36 -15.46 7.78 0.88
N GLY A 37 -15.01 7.41 -0.34
CA GLY A 37 -15.33 8.19 -1.54
C GLY A 37 -14.49 9.45 -1.75
N MET A 38 -13.53 9.78 -0.88
CA MET A 38 -12.70 10.98 -1.01
C MET A 38 -11.57 10.86 -2.03
N GLY A 39 -11.37 9.66 -2.64
CA GLY A 39 -10.40 9.46 -3.70
C GLY A 39 -9.14 8.68 -3.30
N LYS A 40 -9.02 8.18 -2.07
CA LYS A 40 -7.85 7.41 -1.57
C LYS A 40 -7.48 6.25 -2.50
N SER A 41 -8.39 5.30 -2.69
CA SER A 41 -8.17 4.13 -3.57
C SER A 41 -7.97 4.53 -5.02
N THR A 42 -8.62 5.60 -5.48
CA THR A 42 -8.44 6.13 -6.84
C THR A 42 -7.02 6.63 -7.04
N LEU A 43 -6.46 7.33 -6.05
CA LEU A 43 -5.07 7.77 -6.08
C LEU A 43 -4.12 6.57 -6.16
N LEU A 44 -4.27 5.57 -5.28
CA LEU A 44 -3.40 4.39 -5.30
C LEU A 44 -3.52 3.60 -6.61
N ARG A 45 -4.74 3.45 -7.16
CA ARG A 45 -4.97 2.82 -8.47
C ARG A 45 -4.36 3.63 -9.62
N GLY A 46 -4.35 4.95 -9.53
CA GLY A 46 -3.63 5.83 -10.46
C GLY A 46 -2.12 5.64 -10.36
N LEU A 47 -1.57 5.56 -9.15
CA LEU A 47 -0.14 5.36 -8.93
C LEU A 47 0.35 4.01 -9.47
N ILE A 48 -0.40 2.92 -9.26
CA ILE A 48 -0.04 1.59 -9.78
C ILE A 48 -0.39 1.40 -11.26
N GLY A 49 -1.14 2.32 -11.89
CA GLY A 49 -1.48 2.25 -13.31
C GLY A 49 -2.71 1.41 -13.65
N ILE A 50 -3.52 1.00 -12.67
CA ILE A 50 -4.85 0.38 -12.92
C ILE A 50 -5.80 1.41 -13.55
N LEU A 51 -5.69 2.66 -13.12
CA LEU A 51 -6.37 3.80 -13.73
C LEU A 51 -5.33 4.67 -14.45
N PRO A 52 -5.55 5.04 -15.71
CA PRO A 52 -4.60 5.88 -16.43
C PRO A 52 -4.59 7.31 -15.86
N ALA A 53 -3.40 7.89 -15.80
CA ALA A 53 -3.25 9.31 -15.53
C ALA A 53 -3.80 10.13 -16.70
N ARG A 54 -4.71 11.07 -16.43
CA ARG A 54 -5.22 12.03 -17.43
C ARG A 54 -4.33 13.24 -17.60
N SER A 55 -3.67 13.63 -16.51
CA SER A 55 -2.74 14.77 -16.47
C SER A 55 -1.66 14.53 -15.42
N GLY A 56 -0.64 15.34 -15.46
CA GLY A 56 0.45 15.32 -14.48
C GLY A 56 1.54 14.31 -14.82
N LYS A 57 2.38 14.04 -13.83
CA LYS A 57 3.52 13.13 -13.94
C LYS A 57 3.64 12.25 -12.71
N ILE A 58 4.14 11.04 -12.91
CA ILE A 58 4.52 10.09 -11.87
C ILE A 58 5.96 9.67 -12.14
N ASN A 59 6.87 9.97 -11.23
CA ASN A 59 8.27 9.58 -11.31
C ASN A 59 8.64 8.69 -10.14
N LEU A 60 9.34 7.60 -10.41
CA LEU A 60 9.90 6.72 -9.39
C LEU A 60 11.39 6.54 -9.65
N ASN A 61 12.23 6.98 -8.72
CA ASN A 61 13.68 6.85 -8.80
C ASN A 61 14.28 7.38 -10.12
N GLY A 62 13.75 8.49 -10.64
CA GLY A 62 14.17 9.10 -11.90
C GLY A 62 13.52 8.50 -13.16
N HIS A 63 12.66 7.48 -13.03
CA HIS A 63 11.93 6.89 -14.15
C HIS A 63 10.51 7.47 -14.24
N ASP A 64 10.16 8.02 -15.41
CA ASP A 64 8.79 8.46 -15.69
C ASP A 64 7.86 7.24 -15.89
N LEU A 65 6.91 7.08 -14.98
CA LEU A 65 5.91 6.01 -14.98
C LEU A 65 4.52 6.48 -15.45
N THR A 66 4.38 7.72 -15.88
CA THR A 66 3.08 8.35 -16.16
C THR A 66 2.23 7.54 -17.14
N LYS A 67 2.86 7.04 -18.21
CA LYS A 67 2.20 6.25 -19.26
C LYS A 67 2.47 4.74 -19.17
N ALA A 68 3.30 4.33 -18.20
CA ALA A 68 3.64 2.93 -18.00
C ALA A 68 2.42 2.12 -17.55
N GLU A 69 2.27 0.91 -18.05
CA GLU A 69 1.24 -0.02 -17.59
C GLU A 69 1.56 -0.60 -16.20
N SER A 70 0.56 -1.18 -15.54
CA SER A 70 0.72 -1.67 -14.15
C SER A 70 1.88 -2.66 -14.00
N HIS A 71 2.05 -3.59 -14.93
CA HIS A 71 3.14 -4.57 -14.87
C HIS A 71 4.53 -3.93 -15.01
N GLU A 72 4.66 -2.89 -15.85
CA GLU A 72 5.91 -2.13 -15.99
C GLU A 72 6.22 -1.37 -14.71
N ARG A 73 5.21 -0.79 -14.04
CA ARG A 73 5.39 -0.10 -12.75
C ARG A 73 5.82 -1.06 -11.66
N VAL A 74 5.27 -2.29 -11.64
CA VAL A 74 5.70 -3.34 -10.72
C VAL A 74 7.17 -3.71 -10.97
N THR A 75 7.57 -3.90 -12.21
CA THR A 75 8.97 -4.19 -12.59
C THR A 75 9.92 -3.05 -12.18
N ARG A 76 9.43 -1.80 -12.12
CA ARG A 76 10.18 -0.62 -11.69
C ARG A 76 10.18 -0.42 -10.17
N GLY A 77 9.52 -1.30 -9.41
CA GLY A 77 9.58 -1.31 -7.95
C GLY A 77 8.37 -0.75 -7.24
N LEU A 78 7.21 -0.58 -7.89
CA LEU A 78 5.94 -0.37 -7.20
C LEU A 78 5.30 -1.72 -6.86
N ALA A 79 4.73 -1.86 -5.65
CA ALA A 79 3.84 -2.97 -5.34
C ALA A 79 2.53 -2.44 -4.76
N TYR A 80 1.44 -3.17 -4.98
CA TYR A 80 0.11 -2.75 -4.56
C TYR A 80 -0.67 -3.90 -3.92
N VAL A 81 -1.20 -3.63 -2.74
CA VAL A 81 -2.17 -4.49 -2.05
C VAL A 81 -3.52 -3.77 -2.07
N PRO A 82 -4.49 -4.26 -2.84
CA PRO A 82 -5.80 -3.63 -2.96
C PRO A 82 -6.64 -3.81 -1.70
N GLN A 83 -7.64 -2.95 -1.53
CA GLN A 83 -8.77 -3.18 -0.65
C GLN A 83 -9.37 -4.57 -0.95
N GLY A 84 -9.70 -5.35 0.08
CA GLY A 84 -10.14 -6.74 -0.09
C GLY A 84 -9.01 -7.74 -0.37
N ARG A 85 -7.72 -7.33 -0.21
CA ARG A 85 -6.51 -8.18 -0.18
C ARG A 85 -6.11 -8.79 -1.53
N GLY A 86 -7.06 -9.18 -2.39
CA GLY A 86 -6.82 -9.74 -3.72
C GLY A 86 -6.01 -11.05 -3.74
N ILE A 87 -6.08 -11.86 -2.69
CA ILE A 87 -5.43 -13.18 -2.63
C ILE A 87 -6.11 -14.17 -3.59
N PHE A 88 -5.44 -15.27 -3.91
CA PHE A 88 -6.01 -16.40 -4.64
C PHE A 88 -6.56 -17.43 -3.65
N PRO A 89 -7.90 -17.52 -3.43
CA PRO A 89 -8.47 -18.37 -2.38
C PRO A 89 -8.22 -19.86 -2.57
N SER A 90 -8.11 -20.32 -3.81
CA SER A 90 -7.88 -21.73 -4.17
C SER A 90 -6.44 -22.18 -4.07
N LEU A 91 -5.49 -21.25 -4.14
CA LEU A 91 -4.07 -21.54 -3.99
C LEU A 91 -3.68 -21.65 -2.51
N THR A 92 -2.66 -22.41 -2.22
CA THR A 92 -2.04 -22.45 -0.89
C THR A 92 -1.39 -21.11 -0.53
N VAL A 93 -1.06 -20.91 0.74
CA VAL A 93 -0.30 -19.75 1.20
C VAL A 93 1.02 -19.62 0.43
N GLU A 94 1.76 -20.72 0.32
CA GLU A 94 3.06 -20.74 -0.38
C GLU A 94 2.90 -20.41 -1.87
N GLU A 95 1.92 -20.98 -2.56
CA GLU A 95 1.62 -20.69 -3.96
C GLU A 95 1.19 -19.23 -4.18
N ASN A 96 0.37 -18.68 -3.26
CA ASN A 96 0.02 -17.25 -3.28
C ASN A 96 1.27 -16.37 -3.21
N ILE A 97 2.20 -16.64 -2.28
CA ILE A 97 3.44 -15.85 -2.16
C ILE A 97 4.27 -16.00 -3.44
N LYS A 98 4.46 -17.24 -3.91
CA LYS A 98 5.24 -17.53 -5.13
C LYS A 98 4.68 -16.88 -6.38
N SER A 99 3.36 -16.61 -6.44
CA SER A 99 2.76 -15.88 -7.57
C SER A 99 3.24 -14.42 -7.69
N GLY A 100 3.83 -13.85 -6.65
CA GLY A 100 4.48 -12.54 -6.69
C GLY A 100 5.96 -12.56 -7.11
N MET A 101 6.53 -13.76 -7.36
CA MET A 101 7.96 -13.96 -7.65
C MET A 101 8.24 -14.18 -9.15
N GLU A 102 7.48 -13.55 -10.02
CA GLU A 102 7.48 -13.83 -11.47
C GLU A 102 8.87 -13.72 -12.12
N ASN A 103 9.73 -12.84 -11.60
CA ASN A 103 11.07 -12.57 -12.14
C ASN A 103 12.21 -13.17 -11.30
N SER A 104 11.93 -14.08 -10.36
CA SER A 104 12.96 -14.69 -9.52
C SER A 104 13.43 -16.04 -10.10
N GLU A 105 14.75 -16.20 -10.25
CA GLU A 105 15.38 -17.50 -10.62
C GLU A 105 15.17 -18.54 -9.52
N ASP A 106 15.26 -18.11 -8.25
CA ASP A 106 14.94 -18.93 -7.08
C ASP A 106 13.45 -18.78 -6.75
N ARG A 107 12.69 -19.86 -6.93
CA ARG A 107 11.25 -19.91 -6.60
C ARG A 107 10.98 -20.35 -5.16
N SER A 108 11.97 -20.34 -4.28
CA SER A 108 11.76 -20.54 -2.85
C SER A 108 11.29 -19.24 -2.20
N VAL A 109 10.30 -19.33 -1.31
CA VAL A 109 9.86 -18.16 -0.54
C VAL A 109 10.99 -17.74 0.41
N PRO A 110 11.44 -16.48 0.37
CA PRO A 110 12.51 -16.01 1.27
C PRO A 110 12.14 -16.22 2.73
N ASN A 111 13.10 -16.72 3.53
CA ASN A 111 12.90 -16.95 4.97
C ASN A 111 12.49 -15.67 5.72
N GLU A 112 12.93 -14.51 5.24
CA GLU A 112 12.56 -13.20 5.78
C GLU A 112 11.04 -12.98 5.79
N ILE A 113 10.31 -13.43 4.76
CA ILE A 113 8.84 -13.32 4.68
C ILE A 113 8.19 -14.09 5.83
N TYR A 114 8.68 -15.29 6.10
CA TYR A 114 8.18 -16.09 7.21
C TYR A 114 8.63 -15.57 8.59
N SER A 115 9.76 -14.88 8.65
CA SER A 115 10.18 -14.19 9.90
C SER A 115 9.28 -13.00 10.21
N LEU A 116 8.83 -12.25 9.18
CA LEU A 116 7.88 -11.14 9.34
C LEU A 116 6.47 -11.64 9.72
N PHE A 117 6.06 -12.79 9.17
CA PHE A 117 4.73 -13.37 9.36
C PHE A 117 4.80 -14.88 9.67
N PRO A 118 5.23 -15.27 10.89
CA PRO A 118 5.47 -16.68 11.24
C PRO A 118 4.27 -17.59 11.02
N VAL A 119 3.05 -17.09 11.25
CA VAL A 119 1.81 -17.83 11.04
C VAL A 119 1.65 -18.32 9.60
N LEU A 120 2.21 -17.63 8.62
CA LEU A 120 2.15 -18.04 7.21
C LEU A 120 3.05 -19.26 6.94
N PHE A 121 4.15 -19.40 7.66
CA PHE A 121 4.99 -20.62 7.57
C PHE A 121 4.24 -21.85 8.08
N ASP A 122 3.60 -21.75 9.24
CA ASP A 122 2.82 -22.84 9.83
C ASP A 122 1.66 -23.26 8.91
N MET A 123 1.08 -22.28 8.22
CA MET A 123 -0.06 -22.48 7.32
C MET A 123 0.31 -22.58 5.84
N ARG A 124 1.59 -22.73 5.49
CA ARG A 124 2.07 -22.63 4.09
C ARG A 124 1.40 -23.57 3.09
N ARG A 125 0.91 -24.71 3.56
CA ARG A 125 0.18 -25.72 2.76
C ARG A 125 -1.34 -25.52 2.77
N ARG A 126 -1.86 -24.58 3.59
CA ARG A 126 -3.29 -24.30 3.70
C ARG A 126 -3.73 -23.40 2.57
N LYS A 127 -4.95 -23.58 2.06
CA LYS A 127 -5.54 -22.69 1.04
C LYS A 127 -5.76 -21.28 1.60
N GLY A 128 -5.47 -20.26 0.83
CA GLY A 128 -5.62 -18.85 1.22
C GLY A 128 -7.02 -18.48 1.64
N GLY A 129 -8.05 -19.06 0.99
CA GLY A 129 -9.45 -18.84 1.36
C GLY A 129 -9.85 -19.33 2.74
N ASN A 130 -9.06 -20.24 3.35
CA ASN A 130 -9.32 -20.79 4.69
C ASN A 130 -8.58 -20.02 5.81
N LEU A 131 -7.94 -18.90 5.50
CA LEU A 131 -7.29 -18.04 6.45
C LEU A 131 -8.26 -17.02 7.06
N SER A 132 -7.97 -16.55 8.28
CA SER A 132 -8.68 -15.40 8.84
C SER A 132 -8.37 -14.11 8.04
N GLY A 133 -9.21 -13.07 8.18
CA GLY A 133 -9.00 -11.81 7.49
C GLY A 133 -7.61 -11.19 7.71
N GLY A 134 -7.12 -11.21 8.94
CA GLY A 134 -5.77 -10.72 9.25
C GLY A 134 -4.65 -11.56 8.64
N GLN A 135 -4.81 -12.89 8.62
CA GLN A 135 -3.84 -13.80 7.96
C GLN A 135 -3.85 -13.61 6.43
N GLN A 136 -5.02 -13.37 5.83
CA GLN A 136 -5.12 -13.04 4.42
C GLN A 136 -4.45 -11.71 4.09
N GLN A 137 -4.53 -10.72 4.99
CA GLN A 137 -3.83 -9.44 4.83
C GLN A 137 -2.31 -9.62 4.88
N GLN A 138 -1.82 -10.40 5.85
CA GLN A 138 -0.40 -10.76 5.93
C GLN A 138 0.07 -11.48 4.66
N LEU A 139 -0.76 -12.40 4.14
CA LEU A 139 -0.49 -13.11 2.89
C LEU A 139 -0.41 -12.17 1.68
N ALA A 140 -1.35 -11.22 1.55
CA ALA A 140 -1.36 -10.24 0.47
C ALA A 140 -0.10 -9.34 0.50
N ILE A 141 0.29 -8.88 1.70
CA ILE A 141 1.51 -8.10 1.89
C ILE A 141 2.75 -8.94 1.56
N SER A 142 2.82 -10.20 2.01
CA SER A 142 3.91 -11.11 1.70
C SER A 142 4.10 -11.30 0.20
N ARG A 143 2.99 -11.49 -0.52
CA ARG A 143 3.01 -11.61 -1.99
C ARG A 143 3.51 -10.34 -2.68
N ALA A 144 3.16 -9.16 -2.14
CA ALA A 144 3.67 -7.89 -2.66
C ALA A 144 5.17 -7.70 -2.38
N LEU A 145 5.64 -8.13 -1.20
CA LEU A 145 7.03 -7.96 -0.78
C LEU A 145 8.02 -8.84 -1.56
N VAL A 146 7.62 -10.01 -2.07
CA VAL A 146 8.54 -10.90 -2.81
C VAL A 146 8.90 -10.36 -4.18
N SER A 147 8.20 -9.37 -4.72
CA SER A 147 8.62 -8.62 -5.91
C SER A 147 9.75 -7.63 -5.63
N ASN A 148 10.23 -7.54 -4.38
CA ASN A 148 11.27 -6.62 -3.91
C ASN A 148 11.02 -5.14 -4.27
N PRO A 149 9.87 -4.57 -3.86
CA PRO A 149 9.49 -3.22 -4.23
C PRO A 149 10.35 -2.16 -3.52
N SER A 150 10.50 -0.99 -4.15
CA SER A 150 10.99 0.22 -3.49
C SER A 150 9.87 1.03 -2.83
N VAL A 151 8.62 0.89 -3.33
CA VAL A 151 7.42 1.51 -2.75
C VAL A 151 6.29 0.49 -2.67
N LEU A 152 5.73 0.33 -1.48
CA LEU A 152 4.57 -0.53 -1.21
C LEU A 152 3.32 0.32 -0.99
N LEU A 153 2.31 0.14 -1.84
CA LEU A 153 1.02 0.81 -1.75
C LEU A 153 0.00 -0.13 -1.08
N LEU A 154 -0.60 0.30 0.04
CA LEU A 154 -1.58 -0.46 0.82
C LEU A 154 -2.92 0.29 0.85
N ASP A 155 -3.97 -0.33 0.32
CA ASP A 155 -5.30 0.26 0.26
C ASP A 155 -6.21 -0.31 1.36
N GLU A 156 -6.50 0.50 2.37
CA GLU A 156 -7.31 0.16 3.57
C GLU A 156 -6.91 -1.19 4.20
N PRO A 157 -5.63 -1.36 4.59
CA PRO A 157 -5.11 -2.65 5.04
C PRO A 157 -5.74 -3.16 6.35
N THR A 158 -6.42 -2.31 7.10
CA THR A 158 -7.07 -2.69 8.38
C THR A 158 -8.52 -3.12 8.24
N GLU A 159 -9.10 -2.99 7.03
CA GLU A 159 -10.52 -3.29 6.80
C GLU A 159 -10.86 -4.76 7.14
N GLY A 160 -11.89 -4.95 7.99
CA GLY A 160 -12.36 -6.27 8.40
C GLY A 160 -11.34 -7.08 9.20
N ILE A 161 -10.43 -6.42 9.90
CA ILE A 161 -9.41 -7.05 10.75
C ILE A 161 -9.68 -6.74 12.23
N GLN A 162 -9.42 -7.72 13.10
CA GLN A 162 -9.57 -7.55 14.54
C GLN A 162 -8.52 -6.59 15.12
N PRO A 163 -8.87 -5.78 16.15
CA PRO A 163 -7.96 -4.76 16.69
C PRO A 163 -6.59 -5.27 17.16
N SER A 164 -6.52 -6.50 17.69
CA SER A 164 -5.25 -7.10 18.09
C SER A 164 -4.30 -7.32 16.91
N ILE A 165 -4.86 -7.80 15.78
CA ILE A 165 -4.10 -8.06 14.56
C ILE A 165 -3.68 -6.76 13.86
N ILE A 166 -4.47 -5.69 13.98
CA ILE A 166 -4.10 -4.35 13.47
C ILE A 166 -2.80 -3.86 14.11
N LYS A 167 -2.63 -4.06 15.42
CA LYS A 167 -1.38 -3.70 16.12
C LYS A 167 -0.18 -4.52 15.64
N ASP A 168 -0.38 -5.80 15.40
CA ASP A 168 0.69 -6.66 14.88
C ASP A 168 1.04 -6.29 13.43
N LEU A 169 0.05 -5.92 12.62
CA LEU A 169 0.27 -5.40 11.28
C LEU A 169 1.09 -4.10 11.30
N ALA A 170 0.78 -3.17 12.21
CA ALA A 170 1.54 -1.93 12.37
C ALA A 170 3.01 -2.20 12.72
N LYS A 171 3.27 -3.12 13.65
CA LYS A 171 4.64 -3.54 13.99
C LYS A 171 5.36 -4.14 12.78
N ALA A 172 4.71 -5.04 12.05
CA ALA A 172 5.29 -5.67 10.87
C ALA A 172 5.63 -4.64 9.79
N LEU A 173 4.76 -3.66 9.51
CA LEU A 173 5.04 -2.60 8.53
C LEU A 173 6.22 -1.73 8.93
N ASN A 174 6.34 -1.36 10.22
CA ASN A 174 7.49 -0.62 10.73
C ASN A 174 8.79 -1.43 10.60
N GLU A 175 8.73 -2.74 10.84
CA GLU A 175 9.88 -3.62 10.67
C GLU A 175 10.27 -3.78 9.20
N ILE A 176 9.31 -3.99 8.29
CA ILE A 176 9.51 -4.04 6.84
C ILE A 176 10.20 -2.77 6.36
N LYS A 177 9.68 -1.59 6.74
CA LYS A 177 10.30 -0.30 6.41
C LYS A 177 11.76 -0.24 6.84
N ARG A 178 12.04 -0.62 8.10
CA ARG A 178 13.39 -0.58 8.68
C ARG A 178 14.35 -1.56 8.00
N MET A 179 13.93 -2.80 7.77
CA MET A 179 14.78 -3.86 7.23
C MET A 179 15.06 -3.69 5.74
N ARG A 180 14.03 -3.36 4.96
CA ARG A 180 14.11 -3.27 3.50
C ARG A 180 14.37 -1.87 2.98
N LYS A 181 14.30 -0.87 3.84
CA LYS A 181 14.43 0.56 3.50
C LYS A 181 13.49 0.99 2.37
N ILE A 182 12.31 0.38 2.31
CA ILE A 182 11.27 0.72 1.33
C ILE A 182 10.37 1.85 1.85
N ALA A 183 9.79 2.59 0.92
CA ALA A 183 8.74 3.53 1.24
C ALA A 183 7.38 2.81 1.28
N ILE A 184 6.45 3.28 2.13
CA ILE A 184 5.12 2.70 2.27
C ILE A 184 4.08 3.80 2.17
N VAL A 185 3.10 3.64 1.28
CA VAL A 185 1.90 4.48 1.23
C VAL A 185 0.74 3.68 1.76
N VAL A 186 0.05 4.21 2.75
CA VAL A 186 -1.14 3.57 3.34
C VAL A 186 -2.33 4.49 3.16
N SER A 187 -3.40 4.04 2.49
CA SER A 187 -4.69 4.70 2.56
C SER A 187 -5.49 4.14 3.73
N GLU A 188 -6.08 5.00 4.57
CA GLU A 188 -6.76 4.55 5.78
C GLU A 188 -7.87 5.49 6.26
N GLN A 189 -8.71 4.96 7.16
CA GLN A 189 -9.68 5.70 7.95
C GLN A 189 -9.42 5.55 9.46
N VAL A 190 -8.68 4.49 9.85
CA VAL A 190 -8.35 4.21 11.25
C VAL A 190 -7.17 5.06 11.68
N LEU A 191 -7.47 6.19 12.33
CA LEU A 191 -6.47 7.18 12.75
C LEU A 191 -5.39 6.57 13.64
N SER A 192 -5.76 5.70 14.59
CA SER A 192 -4.79 5.07 15.49
C SER A 192 -3.75 4.24 14.73
N PHE A 193 -4.18 3.46 13.75
CA PHE A 193 -3.27 2.70 12.92
C PHE A 193 -2.36 3.61 12.08
N ALA A 194 -2.91 4.67 11.47
CA ALA A 194 -2.11 5.63 10.73
C ALA A 194 -1.04 6.28 11.61
N LEU A 195 -1.39 6.66 12.85
CA LEU A 195 -0.44 7.21 13.82
C LEU A 195 0.63 6.20 14.27
N ASP A 196 0.33 4.89 14.25
CA ASP A 196 1.28 3.85 14.62
C ASP A 196 2.33 3.58 13.53
N VAL A 197 2.02 3.87 12.24
CA VAL A 197 2.90 3.51 11.12
C VAL A 197 3.50 4.70 10.36
N ALA A 198 2.82 5.85 10.34
CA ALA A 198 3.19 6.97 9.48
C ALA A 198 4.33 7.83 10.05
N ASP A 199 5.18 8.33 9.16
CA ASP A 199 6.10 9.44 9.42
C ASP A 199 5.44 10.78 9.04
N ARG A 200 4.55 10.75 8.03
CA ARG A 200 3.79 11.90 7.52
C ARG A 200 2.37 11.49 7.18
N ILE A 201 1.45 12.41 7.40
CA ILE A 201 0.01 12.21 7.22
C ILE A 201 -0.51 13.26 6.24
N LEU A 202 -1.23 12.79 5.21
CA LEU A 202 -2.01 13.61 4.30
C LEU A 202 -3.50 13.38 4.57
N ILE A 203 -4.30 14.44 4.48
CA ILE A 203 -5.75 14.32 4.45
C ILE A 203 -6.23 14.64 3.04
N ILE A 204 -6.98 13.71 2.47
CA ILE A 204 -7.61 13.87 1.17
C ILE A 204 -9.10 14.14 1.33
N GLU A 205 -9.58 15.16 0.66
CA GLU A 205 -11.01 15.48 0.52
C GLU A 205 -11.32 15.81 -0.93
N LYS A 206 -12.35 15.16 -1.48
CA LYS A 206 -12.80 15.37 -2.87
C LYS A 206 -11.65 15.37 -3.89
N GLY A 207 -10.73 14.41 -3.73
CA GLY A 207 -9.61 14.19 -4.64
C GLY A 207 -8.45 15.18 -4.54
N ARG A 208 -8.41 16.03 -3.51
CA ARG A 208 -7.34 17.01 -3.25
C ARG A 208 -6.77 16.84 -1.86
N ILE A 209 -5.49 17.13 -1.68
CA ILE A 209 -4.88 17.22 -0.36
C ILE A 209 -5.33 18.54 0.27
N ILE A 210 -5.97 18.45 1.44
CA ILE A 210 -6.41 19.62 2.22
C ILE A 210 -5.53 19.86 3.44
N HIS A 211 -4.77 18.86 3.85
CA HIS A 211 -3.89 18.97 5.01
C HIS A 211 -2.72 18.02 4.89
N GLU A 212 -1.54 18.48 5.33
CA GLU A 212 -0.31 17.69 5.37
C GLU A 212 0.48 18.04 6.62
N ASN A 213 0.89 17.01 7.38
CA ASN A 213 1.74 17.20 8.56
C ASN A 213 2.68 16.00 8.78
N ARG A 214 3.82 16.29 9.38
CA ARG A 214 4.63 15.25 10.01
C ARG A 214 3.90 14.71 11.23
N ARG A 215 4.00 13.41 11.50
CA ARG A 215 3.34 12.73 12.62
C ARG A 215 3.54 13.46 13.95
N ASP A 216 4.76 13.93 14.23
CA ASP A 216 5.11 14.57 15.51
C ASP A 216 4.38 15.91 15.74
N ASN A 217 3.86 16.52 14.67
CA ASN A 217 3.16 17.79 14.71
C ASN A 217 1.62 17.64 14.60
N VAL A 218 1.12 16.39 14.70
CA VAL A 218 -0.29 16.09 14.50
C VAL A 218 -1.07 16.22 15.80
N ASP A 219 -2.14 17.01 15.74
CA ASP A 219 -3.21 17.00 16.75
C ASP A 219 -4.28 15.96 16.35
N ALA A 220 -4.27 14.82 17.05
CA ALA A 220 -5.20 13.72 16.77
C ALA A 220 -6.68 14.12 16.88
N LYS A 221 -7.01 15.08 17.76
CA LYS A 221 -8.39 15.58 17.91
C LYS A 221 -8.81 16.40 16.69
N LYS A 222 -7.90 17.19 16.11
CA LYS A 222 -8.19 17.94 14.89
C LYS A 222 -8.32 17.00 13.69
N LEU A 223 -7.44 15.97 13.58
CA LEU A 223 -7.52 15.01 12.48
C LEU A 223 -8.80 14.18 12.50
N SER A 224 -9.32 13.83 13.69
CA SER A 224 -10.55 13.04 13.79
C SER A 224 -11.79 13.73 13.20
N GLN A 225 -11.76 15.05 13.00
CA GLN A 225 -12.86 15.80 12.37
C GLN A 225 -12.96 15.53 10.85
N PHE A 226 -11.90 15.05 10.22
CA PHE A 226 -11.84 14.74 8.78
C PHE A 226 -12.12 13.27 8.47
N LEU A 227 -12.30 12.42 9.48
CA LEU A 227 -12.59 10.98 9.41
C LEU A 227 -13.99 10.68 9.93
#